data_4ef6bda07c290d71c7e04d9c83d55ad9
#
_entry.id   4ef6bda07c290d71c7e04d9c83d55ad9
#
_cell.length_a   1.000
_cell.length_b   1.000
_cell.length_c   1.000
_cell.angle_alpha   90.00
_cell.angle_beta   90.00
_cell.angle_gamma   90.00
#
_symmetry.space_group_name_H-M   'P 1'
#
loop_
_entity.id
_entity.type
_entity.pdbx_description
1 polymer ?
#
loop_
_entity_poly.entity_id
_entity_poly.type
_entity_poly.pdbx_seq_one_letter_code
_entity_poly.pdbx_strand_id
1 'polypeptide(L)'
;MSIAAGKDFNSIMQMSMKDVAAQMKMASPKLAITTCGQRNNALLRVKEALLANKEAIFEANHKDMETAGANNIAPAVMKRLKFDEGKLTDVCNGIDQLISLEDPLGKQSLARQLDDGLTLYRVSCPIGVIGIIFEARPDALVQISSLCIKSGNCAILKGGKETVNTNRVLFECIHKAVVEVGLPEYSLHQATLHNEIDELLACDRHVDLLIPRGSNQFVQYIMNNTKIPVMGHADGVCHIYMDKDADVEKALSIIVDAKTQYTAACNAVETLLVHKDIAESFLPKLAAVLQENKVSYRASKEAAAILGCEVMEEEDFHTEYLDLILSIRLVSGVEEAIDHINYFGSHHTDCILTENADTAKIFMEMVDSAGVYQNCSTRFADGFRYGFGAEVGISTSKLHARGPVGLEGMVTYKYKLYGEGHIVNDYATGKRNFHFKNL
;
A
#
# COMPACT_ATOMS: atom_id res chain seq x y z
N MET A 1 -38.70 1.21 18.54
CA MET A 1 -37.60 0.32 18.95
C MET A 1 -36.53 1.18 19.60
N SER A 2 -36.28 0.94 20.89
CA SER A 2 -35.35 1.71 21.72
C SER A 2 -33.93 1.61 21.14
N ILE A 3 -33.33 2.77 20.83
CA ILE A 3 -31.90 2.88 20.51
C ILE A 3 -31.19 2.57 21.82
N ALA A 4 -30.55 1.40 21.90
CA ALA A 4 -29.68 1.08 23.02
C ALA A 4 -28.59 2.17 23.09
N ALA A 5 -28.50 2.83 24.25
CA ALA A 5 -27.45 3.80 24.54
C ALA A 5 -26.09 3.17 24.21
N GLY A 6 -25.27 3.82 23.37
CA GLY A 6 -23.93 3.37 23.02
C GLY A 6 -23.11 3.15 24.29
N LYS A 7 -22.26 2.14 24.27
CA LYS A 7 -21.30 1.92 25.37
C LYS A 7 -20.36 3.13 25.42
N ASP A 8 -20.02 3.55 26.63
CA ASP A 8 -19.05 4.63 26.84
C ASP A 8 -17.73 4.29 26.13
N PHE A 9 -17.13 5.24 25.40
CA PHE A 9 -15.86 5.09 24.66
C PHE A 9 -14.77 4.36 25.47
N ASN A 10 -14.69 4.69 26.78
CA ASN A 10 -13.76 4.03 27.71
C ASN A 10 -14.07 2.53 27.89
N SER A 11 -15.32 2.09 27.75
CA SER A 11 -15.68 0.68 27.90
C SER A 11 -15.29 -0.15 26.68
N ILE A 12 -15.27 0.46 25.49
CA ILE A 12 -14.81 -0.19 24.24
C ILE A 12 -13.31 -0.44 24.28
N MET A 13 -12.54 0.51 24.83
CA MET A 13 -11.07 0.41 24.96
C MET A 13 -10.62 -0.64 25.98
N GLN A 14 -11.52 -1.17 26.83
CA GLN A 14 -11.22 -2.23 27.80
C GLN A 14 -11.62 -3.64 27.32
N MET A 15 -12.21 -3.76 26.13
CA MET A 15 -12.58 -5.05 25.56
C MET A 15 -11.34 -5.80 25.05
N SER A 16 -11.36 -7.15 25.05
CA SER A 16 -10.33 -7.93 24.38
C SER A 16 -10.34 -7.66 22.87
N MET A 17 -9.19 -7.75 22.23
CA MET A 17 -9.08 -7.56 20.76
C MET A 17 -10.03 -8.50 20.00
N LYS A 18 -10.21 -9.72 20.47
CA LYS A 18 -11.14 -10.70 19.90
C LYS A 18 -12.60 -10.23 19.97
N ASP A 19 -13.02 -9.68 21.10
CA ASP A 19 -14.40 -9.19 21.27
C ASP A 19 -14.64 -7.95 20.41
N VAL A 20 -13.68 -7.03 20.36
CA VAL A 20 -13.72 -5.87 19.47
C VAL A 20 -13.84 -6.30 18.01
N ALA A 21 -12.96 -7.20 17.55
CA ALA A 21 -12.98 -7.70 16.19
C ALA A 21 -14.32 -8.38 15.83
N ALA A 22 -14.92 -9.12 16.78
CA ALA A 22 -16.24 -9.71 16.62
C ALA A 22 -17.34 -8.64 16.45
N GLN A 23 -17.34 -7.57 17.27
CA GLN A 23 -18.29 -6.46 17.12
C GLN A 23 -18.10 -5.72 15.79
N MET A 24 -16.85 -5.50 15.37
CA MET A 24 -16.53 -4.88 14.07
C MET A 24 -17.01 -5.75 12.91
N LYS A 25 -16.89 -7.09 13.00
CA LYS A 25 -17.42 -8.01 11.99
C LYS A 25 -18.94 -7.89 11.86
N MET A 26 -19.66 -7.66 12.96
CA MET A 26 -21.11 -7.40 12.97
C MET A 26 -21.46 -5.99 12.46
N ALA A 27 -20.58 -5.02 12.64
CA ALA A 27 -20.77 -3.65 12.15
C ALA A 27 -20.48 -3.52 10.64
N SER A 28 -19.56 -4.31 10.11
CA SER A 28 -19.08 -4.23 8.72
C SER A 28 -20.20 -4.27 7.67
N PRO A 29 -21.21 -5.17 7.71
CA PRO A 29 -22.32 -5.13 6.75
C PRO A 29 -23.15 -3.86 6.84
N LYS A 30 -23.26 -3.24 8.03
CA LYS A 30 -24.00 -1.99 8.23
C LYS A 30 -23.26 -0.80 7.62
N LEU A 31 -21.93 -0.79 7.73
CA LEU A 31 -21.08 0.22 7.09
C LEU A 31 -21.10 0.03 5.55
N ALA A 32 -21.06 -1.20 5.08
CA ALA A 32 -21.05 -1.54 3.66
C ALA A 32 -22.29 -1.07 2.88
N ILE A 33 -23.44 -0.92 3.54
CA ILE A 33 -24.69 -0.45 2.90
C ILE A 33 -24.88 1.06 2.96
N THR A 34 -23.99 1.80 3.62
CA THR A 34 -24.04 3.26 3.66
C THR A 34 -23.81 3.85 2.27
N THR A 35 -24.50 4.96 1.98
CA THR A 35 -24.33 5.66 0.71
C THR A 35 -22.98 6.38 0.62
N CYS A 36 -22.52 6.66 -0.59
CA CYS A 36 -21.34 7.52 -0.81
C CYS A 36 -21.47 8.86 -0.10
N GLY A 37 -22.66 9.48 -0.16
CA GLY A 37 -22.94 10.75 0.50
C GLY A 37 -22.77 10.69 2.02
N GLN A 38 -23.21 9.60 2.67
CA GLN A 38 -23.01 9.41 4.12
C GLN A 38 -21.54 9.28 4.48
N ARG A 39 -20.78 8.48 3.71
CA ARG A 39 -19.33 8.32 3.92
C ARG A 39 -18.56 9.61 3.64
N ASN A 40 -18.91 10.34 2.59
CA ASN A 40 -18.31 11.65 2.29
C ASN A 40 -18.63 12.69 3.38
N ASN A 41 -19.86 12.71 3.91
CA ASN A 41 -20.21 13.56 5.04
C ASN A 41 -19.38 13.22 6.28
N ALA A 42 -19.16 11.93 6.57
CA ALA A 42 -18.30 11.50 7.67
C ALA A 42 -16.88 12.04 7.49
N LEU A 43 -16.30 11.93 6.28
CA LEU A 43 -14.98 12.47 5.96
C LEU A 43 -14.89 13.99 6.13
N LEU A 44 -15.93 14.71 5.72
CA LEU A 44 -16.01 16.17 5.92
C LEU A 44 -15.99 16.52 7.42
N ARG A 45 -16.81 15.80 8.23
CA ARG A 45 -16.82 16.01 9.69
C ARG A 45 -15.50 15.63 10.36
N VAL A 46 -14.82 14.58 9.87
CA VAL A 46 -13.46 14.25 10.32
C VAL A 46 -12.51 15.43 10.07
N LYS A 47 -12.49 15.99 8.87
CA LYS A 47 -11.68 17.16 8.55
C LYS A 47 -11.97 18.34 9.47
N GLU A 48 -13.25 18.67 9.66
CA GLU A 48 -13.69 19.76 10.56
C GLU A 48 -13.24 19.50 12.01
N ALA A 49 -13.36 18.26 12.51
CA ALA A 49 -12.95 17.89 13.86
C ALA A 49 -11.42 17.99 14.05
N LEU A 50 -10.61 17.58 13.06
CA LEU A 50 -9.17 17.71 13.09
C LEU A 50 -8.73 19.19 13.16
N LEU A 51 -9.33 20.05 12.33
CA LEU A 51 -9.05 21.49 12.32
C LEU A 51 -9.49 22.17 13.63
N ALA A 52 -10.63 21.78 14.18
CA ALA A 52 -11.15 22.34 15.44
C ALA A 52 -10.31 21.92 16.66
N ASN A 53 -9.61 20.80 16.61
CA ASN A 53 -8.79 20.27 17.72
C ASN A 53 -7.29 20.36 17.47
N LYS A 54 -6.84 21.20 16.51
CA LYS A 54 -5.45 21.26 16.09
C LYS A 54 -4.46 21.53 17.22
N GLU A 55 -4.80 22.40 18.17
CA GLU A 55 -3.94 22.73 19.31
C GLU A 55 -3.70 21.49 20.21
N ALA A 56 -4.75 20.72 20.50
CA ALA A 56 -4.64 19.49 21.28
C ALA A 56 -3.81 18.42 20.56
N ILE A 57 -3.95 18.33 19.23
CA ILE A 57 -3.17 17.42 18.39
C ILE A 57 -1.68 17.81 18.44
N PHE A 58 -1.35 19.10 18.29
CA PHE A 58 0.03 19.58 18.31
C PHE A 58 0.67 19.42 19.70
N GLU A 59 -0.08 19.67 20.77
CA GLU A 59 0.39 19.42 22.14
C GLU A 59 0.70 17.94 22.38
N ALA A 60 -0.17 17.04 21.91
CA ALA A 60 0.05 15.60 21.99
C ALA A 60 1.27 15.16 21.17
N ASN A 61 1.46 15.74 19.98
CA ASN A 61 2.63 15.47 19.15
C ASN A 61 3.93 15.99 19.78
N HIS A 62 3.89 17.14 20.43
CA HIS A 62 5.04 17.68 21.15
C HIS A 62 5.49 16.71 22.26
N LYS A 63 4.56 16.11 23.03
CA LYS A 63 4.87 15.11 24.06
C LYS A 63 5.52 13.85 23.47
N ASP A 64 5.03 13.37 22.34
CA ASP A 64 5.63 12.23 21.63
C ASP A 64 7.04 12.57 21.13
N MET A 65 7.24 13.78 20.55
CA MET A 65 8.54 14.25 20.07
C MET A 65 9.57 14.41 21.21
N GLU A 66 9.17 14.95 22.37
CA GLU A 66 10.03 15.06 23.56
C GLU A 66 10.46 13.68 24.06
N THR A 67 9.50 12.74 24.17
CA THR A 67 9.77 11.36 24.59
C THR A 67 10.71 10.65 23.61
N ALA A 68 10.51 10.82 22.32
CA ALA A 68 11.37 10.25 21.27
C ALA A 68 12.79 10.84 21.32
N GLY A 69 12.91 12.16 21.53
CA GLY A 69 14.20 12.84 21.71
C GLY A 69 14.97 12.32 22.93
N ALA A 70 14.29 12.16 24.06
CA ALA A 70 14.87 11.60 25.28
C ALA A 70 15.37 10.15 25.10
N ASN A 71 14.73 9.39 24.24
CA ASN A 71 15.10 8.00 23.91
C ASN A 71 16.12 7.89 22.76
N ASN A 72 16.71 8.99 22.28
CA ASN A 72 17.68 9.04 21.19
C ASN A 72 17.20 8.34 19.90
N ILE A 73 15.93 8.51 19.55
CA ILE A 73 15.36 7.96 18.33
C ILE A 73 16.08 8.57 17.09
N ALA A 74 16.37 7.74 16.09
CA ALA A 74 17.09 8.14 14.90
C ALA A 74 16.44 9.38 14.21
N PRO A 75 17.24 10.34 13.69
CA PRO A 75 16.71 11.58 13.07
C PRO A 75 15.70 11.35 11.94
N ALA A 76 15.88 10.29 11.16
CA ALA A 76 14.94 9.91 10.09
C ALA A 76 13.56 9.52 10.64
N VAL A 77 13.50 8.83 11.78
CA VAL A 77 12.26 8.48 12.47
C VAL A 77 11.64 9.72 13.11
N MET A 78 12.46 10.56 13.78
CA MET A 78 12.00 11.83 14.34
C MET A 78 11.27 12.71 13.31
N LYS A 79 11.80 12.79 12.08
CA LYS A 79 11.15 13.52 10.99
C LYS A 79 9.77 12.95 10.62
N ARG A 80 9.59 11.64 10.74
CA ARG A 80 8.31 10.96 10.46
C ARG A 80 7.28 11.13 11.57
N LEU A 81 7.73 11.29 12.83
CA LEU A 81 6.86 11.50 13.99
C LEU A 81 6.18 12.87 14.01
N LYS A 82 6.81 13.85 13.38
CA LYS A 82 6.36 15.23 13.40
C LYS A 82 4.98 15.39 12.74
N PHE A 83 4.04 16.00 13.49
CA PHE A 83 2.70 16.35 13.02
C PHE A 83 2.43 17.84 13.32
N ASP A 84 2.74 18.68 12.37
CA ASP A 84 2.59 20.13 12.45
C ASP A 84 1.48 20.68 11.54
N GLU A 85 1.35 21.99 11.44
CA GLU A 85 0.36 22.67 10.59
C GLU A 85 0.44 22.23 9.13
N GLY A 86 1.67 21.99 8.60
CA GLY A 86 1.88 21.49 7.25
C GLY A 86 1.30 20.09 7.08
N LYS A 87 1.59 19.19 8.03
CA LYS A 87 1.03 17.82 8.03
C LYS A 87 -0.47 17.80 8.19
N LEU A 88 -1.03 18.66 9.05
CA LEU A 88 -2.47 18.81 9.20
C LEU A 88 -3.11 19.27 7.88
N THR A 89 -2.51 20.25 7.21
CA THR A 89 -2.96 20.71 5.89
C THR A 89 -2.91 19.58 4.86
N ASP A 90 -1.82 18.81 4.81
CA ASP A 90 -1.65 17.70 3.88
C ASP A 90 -2.73 16.64 4.05
N VAL A 91 -3.03 16.22 5.30
CA VAL A 91 -4.07 15.21 5.55
C VAL A 91 -5.47 15.74 5.26
N CYS A 92 -5.76 17.01 5.53
CA CYS A 92 -7.02 17.66 5.19
C CYS A 92 -7.22 17.73 3.67
N ASN A 93 -6.18 18.09 2.91
CA ASN A 93 -6.20 18.07 1.45
C ASN A 93 -6.39 16.65 0.91
N GLY A 94 -5.76 15.65 1.54
CA GLY A 94 -5.97 14.24 1.21
C GLY A 94 -7.42 13.79 1.42
N ILE A 95 -8.09 14.27 2.47
CA ILE A 95 -9.52 14.00 2.72
C ILE A 95 -10.38 14.64 1.62
N ASP A 96 -10.11 15.90 1.22
CA ASP A 96 -10.85 16.57 0.15
C ASP A 96 -10.70 15.84 -1.19
N GLN A 97 -9.48 15.41 -1.53
CA GLN A 97 -9.23 14.60 -2.72
C GLN A 97 -10.02 13.28 -2.66
N LEU A 98 -9.99 12.59 -1.51
CA LEU A 98 -10.71 11.32 -1.33
C LEU A 98 -12.22 11.48 -1.46
N ILE A 99 -12.80 12.58 -0.95
CA ILE A 99 -14.21 12.91 -1.13
C ILE A 99 -14.56 13.06 -2.61
N SER A 100 -13.68 13.67 -3.42
CA SER A 100 -13.89 13.90 -4.84
C SER A 100 -13.81 12.64 -5.71
N LEU A 101 -13.16 11.56 -5.22
CA LEU A 101 -13.07 10.31 -5.96
C LEU A 101 -14.44 9.63 -6.06
N GLU A 102 -14.64 8.90 -7.16
CA GLU A 102 -15.82 8.05 -7.34
C GLU A 102 -16.01 7.07 -6.18
N ASP A 103 -17.29 6.68 -5.98
CA ASP A 103 -17.60 5.61 -5.04
C ASP A 103 -17.00 4.28 -5.53
N PRO A 104 -16.12 3.63 -4.75
CA PRO A 104 -15.58 2.34 -5.13
C PRO A 104 -16.60 1.21 -4.99
N LEU A 105 -17.71 1.44 -4.26
CA LEU A 105 -18.71 0.43 -3.95
C LEU A 105 -19.87 0.44 -4.96
N GLY A 106 -20.40 -0.75 -5.22
CA GLY A 106 -21.54 -0.92 -6.11
C GLY A 106 -21.20 -0.86 -7.60
N LYS A 107 -19.93 -0.72 -7.97
CA LYS A 107 -19.49 -0.76 -9.37
C LYS A 107 -19.77 -2.14 -9.95
N GLN A 108 -20.52 -2.17 -11.05
CA GLN A 108 -20.89 -3.39 -11.75
C GLN A 108 -19.85 -3.71 -12.83
N SER A 109 -19.11 -4.79 -12.63
CA SER A 109 -18.06 -5.24 -13.57
C SER A 109 -18.49 -6.39 -14.48
N LEU A 110 -19.67 -6.98 -14.20
CA LEU A 110 -20.29 -8.00 -15.04
C LEU A 110 -21.80 -7.93 -14.87
N ALA A 111 -22.52 -7.99 -16.00
CA ALA A 111 -23.94 -8.22 -16.06
C ALA A 111 -24.21 -9.31 -17.11
N ARG A 112 -24.80 -10.41 -16.71
CA ARG A 112 -25.04 -11.55 -17.61
C ARG A 112 -26.40 -12.18 -17.31
N GLN A 113 -27.23 -12.26 -18.31
CA GLN A 113 -28.37 -13.15 -18.30
C GLN A 113 -27.86 -14.59 -18.44
N LEU A 114 -28.24 -15.47 -17.52
CA LEU A 114 -27.92 -16.90 -17.57
C LEU A 114 -29.04 -17.68 -18.28
N ASP A 115 -30.29 -17.24 -18.06
CA ASP A 115 -31.51 -17.72 -18.69
C ASP A 115 -32.58 -16.63 -18.56
N ASP A 116 -33.73 -16.77 -19.21
CA ASP A 116 -34.87 -15.86 -19.06
C ASP A 116 -35.29 -15.78 -17.59
N GLY A 117 -35.30 -14.57 -17.01
CA GLY A 117 -35.58 -14.33 -15.59
C GLY A 117 -34.45 -14.71 -14.63
N LEU A 118 -33.25 -15.13 -15.12
CA LEU A 118 -32.10 -15.46 -14.28
C LEU A 118 -30.90 -14.60 -14.66
N THR A 119 -30.60 -13.58 -13.84
CA THR A 119 -29.55 -12.59 -14.16
C THR A 119 -28.50 -12.50 -13.06
N LEU A 120 -27.24 -12.59 -13.47
CA LEU A 120 -26.04 -12.54 -12.63
C LEU A 120 -25.33 -11.18 -12.79
N TYR A 121 -25.03 -10.57 -11.65
CA TYR A 121 -24.19 -9.37 -11.56
C TYR A 121 -22.94 -9.66 -10.72
N ARG A 122 -21.79 -9.08 -11.11
CA ARG A 122 -20.60 -8.99 -10.27
C ARG A 122 -20.44 -7.53 -9.83
N VAL A 123 -20.52 -7.28 -8.51
CA VAL A 123 -20.62 -5.94 -7.95
C VAL A 123 -19.53 -5.75 -6.90
N SER A 124 -18.80 -4.61 -6.93
CA SER A 124 -17.80 -4.27 -5.94
C SER A 124 -18.42 -4.10 -4.55
N CYS A 125 -17.68 -4.55 -3.52
CA CYS A 125 -18.07 -4.44 -2.12
C CYS A 125 -16.82 -4.29 -1.24
N PRO A 126 -16.95 -3.81 0.02
CA PRO A 126 -15.83 -3.73 0.94
C PRO A 126 -15.19 -5.11 1.18
N ILE A 127 -13.90 -5.12 1.52
CA ILE A 127 -13.20 -6.34 1.99
C ILE A 127 -13.83 -6.80 3.31
N GLY A 128 -14.05 -5.87 4.25
CA GLY A 128 -14.66 -6.18 5.53
C GLY A 128 -14.01 -5.49 6.71
N VAL A 129 -13.40 -6.27 7.62
CA VAL A 129 -12.61 -5.77 8.74
C VAL A 129 -11.14 -5.86 8.39
N ILE A 130 -10.45 -4.73 8.42
CA ILE A 130 -9.03 -4.64 8.05
C ILE A 130 -8.22 -4.24 9.28
N GLY A 131 -7.20 -5.02 9.62
CA GLY A 131 -6.21 -4.66 10.63
C GLY A 131 -5.02 -3.96 9.97
N ILE A 132 -4.71 -2.74 10.41
CA ILE A 132 -3.59 -1.96 9.88
C ILE A 132 -2.60 -1.69 11.01
N ILE A 133 -1.36 -2.15 10.83
CA ILE A 133 -0.29 -2.03 11.81
C ILE A 133 0.79 -1.15 11.20
N PHE A 134 1.06 0.01 11.81
CA PHE A 134 1.98 1.01 11.26
C PHE A 134 2.89 1.62 12.32
N GLU A 135 4.09 2.02 11.91
CA GLU A 135 5.12 2.62 12.77
C GLU A 135 5.29 4.12 12.46
N ALA A 136 5.63 4.90 13.47
CA ALA A 136 6.21 6.25 13.37
C ALA A 136 5.53 7.26 12.42
N ARG A 137 4.21 7.16 12.17
CA ARG A 137 3.51 8.05 11.22
C ARG A 137 2.12 8.41 11.72
N PRO A 138 1.94 9.50 12.49
CA PRO A 138 0.61 9.94 12.92
C PRO A 138 -0.31 10.31 11.74
N ASP A 139 0.25 10.88 10.67
CA ASP A 139 -0.48 11.19 9.45
C ASP A 139 -1.10 9.94 8.78
N ALA A 140 -0.44 8.79 8.89
CA ALA A 140 -0.95 7.53 8.36
C ALA A 140 -2.28 7.12 9.03
N LEU A 141 -2.46 7.40 10.34
CA LEU A 141 -3.72 7.10 11.03
C LEU A 141 -4.90 7.81 10.36
N VAL A 142 -4.74 9.10 10.04
CA VAL A 142 -5.80 9.89 9.36
C VAL A 142 -6.06 9.37 7.95
N GLN A 143 -5.00 9.16 7.17
CA GLN A 143 -5.10 8.69 5.77
C GLN A 143 -5.77 7.31 5.69
N ILE A 144 -5.34 6.37 6.50
CA ILE A 144 -5.86 5.00 6.51
C ILE A 144 -7.31 4.96 6.99
N SER A 145 -7.64 5.67 8.08
CA SER A 145 -9.02 5.77 8.57
C SER A 145 -9.94 6.33 7.50
N SER A 146 -9.50 7.38 6.80
CA SER A 146 -10.28 8.03 5.74
C SER A 146 -10.52 7.09 4.56
N LEU A 147 -9.49 6.35 4.11
CA LEU A 147 -9.62 5.34 3.07
C LEU A 147 -10.59 4.22 3.46
N CYS A 148 -10.51 3.72 4.70
CA CYS A 148 -11.42 2.69 5.20
C CYS A 148 -12.86 3.19 5.26
N ILE A 149 -13.09 4.42 5.74
CA ILE A 149 -14.42 5.04 5.74
C ILE A 149 -14.96 5.14 4.30
N LYS A 150 -14.19 5.71 3.36
CA LYS A 150 -14.61 5.88 1.97
C LYS A 150 -14.92 4.55 1.29
N SER A 151 -14.12 3.52 1.52
CA SER A 151 -14.30 2.18 0.95
C SER A 151 -15.29 1.29 1.72
N GLY A 152 -15.91 1.80 2.80
CA GLY A 152 -16.89 1.08 3.59
C GLY A 152 -16.32 -0.08 4.42
N ASN A 153 -15.02 -0.08 4.70
CA ASN A 153 -14.35 -1.07 5.53
C ASN A 153 -14.30 -0.64 6.99
N CYS A 154 -14.45 -1.59 7.90
CA CYS A 154 -14.08 -1.39 9.30
C CYS A 154 -12.56 -1.51 9.46
N ALA A 155 -11.96 -0.70 10.36
CA ALA A 155 -10.52 -0.69 10.55
C ALA A 155 -10.10 -0.80 12.01
N ILE A 156 -9.18 -1.74 12.28
CA ILE A 156 -8.41 -1.82 13.53
C ILE A 156 -7.05 -1.16 13.27
N LEU A 157 -6.77 -0.09 13.99
CA LEU A 157 -5.60 0.75 13.79
C LEU A 157 -4.61 0.54 14.93
N LYS A 158 -3.44 -0.04 14.63
CA LYS A 158 -2.37 -0.26 15.60
C LYS A 158 -1.14 0.56 15.22
N GLY A 159 -0.99 1.72 15.87
CA GLY A 159 0.19 2.57 15.74
C GLY A 159 1.35 2.14 16.62
N GLY A 160 2.55 2.63 16.32
CA GLY A 160 3.74 2.45 17.16
C GLY A 160 3.65 3.18 18.50
N LYS A 161 4.46 2.72 19.47
CA LYS A 161 4.51 3.31 20.83
C LYS A 161 5.02 4.75 20.84
N GLU A 162 5.77 5.13 19.83
CA GLU A 162 6.39 6.46 19.68
C GLU A 162 5.39 7.55 19.28
N THR A 163 4.15 7.19 18.91
CA THR A 163 3.09 8.12 18.50
C THR A 163 1.82 7.99 19.32
N VAL A 164 1.90 7.41 20.52
CA VAL A 164 0.74 7.01 21.31
C VAL A 164 -0.16 8.19 21.68
N ASN A 165 0.41 9.34 22.05
CA ASN A 165 -0.36 10.53 22.45
C ASN A 165 -1.03 11.17 21.23
N THR A 166 -0.28 11.37 20.15
CA THR A 166 -0.79 11.95 18.91
C THR A 166 -1.90 11.08 18.32
N ASN A 167 -1.64 9.78 18.18
CA ASN A 167 -2.61 8.83 17.60
C ASN A 167 -3.90 8.77 18.43
N ARG A 168 -3.81 8.85 19.76
CA ARG A 168 -5.00 8.86 20.61
C ARG A 168 -5.89 10.07 20.32
N VAL A 169 -5.34 11.28 20.29
CA VAL A 169 -6.11 12.50 20.04
C VAL A 169 -6.69 12.50 18.63
N LEU A 170 -5.89 12.11 17.62
CA LEU A 170 -6.37 11.99 16.24
C LEU A 170 -7.52 10.99 16.14
N PHE A 171 -7.37 9.80 16.77
CA PHE A 171 -8.41 8.78 16.74
C PHE A 171 -9.69 9.22 17.43
N GLU A 172 -9.61 9.86 18.59
CA GLU A 172 -10.77 10.41 19.32
C GLU A 172 -11.54 11.41 18.43
N CYS A 173 -10.84 12.31 17.73
CA CYS A 173 -11.47 13.26 16.79
C CYS A 173 -12.18 12.53 15.65
N ILE A 174 -11.49 11.56 15.03
CA ILE A 174 -12.02 10.80 13.88
C ILE A 174 -13.22 9.95 14.30
N HIS A 175 -13.08 9.16 15.35
CA HIS A 175 -14.12 8.24 15.81
C HIS A 175 -15.39 8.98 16.21
N LYS A 176 -15.26 10.07 16.98
CA LYS A 176 -16.39 10.91 17.38
C LYS A 176 -17.13 11.48 16.16
N ALA A 177 -16.39 12.05 15.20
CA ALA A 177 -16.99 12.61 13.99
C ALA A 177 -17.76 11.56 13.17
N VAL A 178 -17.20 10.33 13.08
CA VAL A 178 -17.82 9.21 12.34
C VAL A 178 -19.11 8.73 13.02
N VAL A 179 -19.13 8.62 14.34
CA VAL A 179 -20.30 8.19 15.12
C VAL A 179 -21.40 9.27 15.11
N GLU A 180 -21.05 10.55 15.23
CA GLU A 180 -22.00 11.67 15.21
C GLU A 180 -22.79 11.77 13.91
N VAL A 181 -22.26 11.34 12.79
CA VAL A 181 -22.98 11.28 11.51
C VAL A 181 -23.78 9.99 11.31
N GLY A 182 -23.82 9.11 12.33
CA GLY A 182 -24.61 7.89 12.34
C GLY A 182 -23.98 6.68 11.65
N LEU A 183 -22.66 6.70 11.37
CA LEU A 183 -21.96 5.48 10.98
C LEU A 183 -21.81 4.53 12.19
N PRO A 184 -21.66 3.22 11.98
CA PRO A 184 -21.55 2.27 13.09
C PRO A 184 -20.39 2.60 14.05
N GLU A 185 -20.66 2.57 15.35
CA GLU A 185 -19.66 2.83 16.41
C GLU A 185 -18.42 1.95 16.28
N TYR A 186 -18.59 0.67 15.92
CA TYR A 186 -17.51 -0.27 15.68
C TYR A 186 -16.96 -0.27 14.23
N SER A 187 -17.11 0.85 13.51
CA SER A 187 -16.46 0.99 12.20
C SER A 187 -14.95 1.20 12.31
N LEU A 188 -14.48 1.83 13.39
CA LEU A 188 -13.07 2.08 13.66
C LEU A 188 -12.73 1.68 15.10
N HIS A 189 -11.54 1.12 15.31
CA HIS A 189 -10.98 0.84 16.62
C HIS A 189 -9.48 1.12 16.64
N GLN A 190 -8.99 1.72 17.72
CA GLN A 190 -7.56 1.92 17.97
C GLN A 190 -7.04 0.92 18.99
N ALA A 191 -6.12 0.05 18.58
CA ALA A 191 -5.38 -0.82 19.48
C ALA A 191 -4.21 -0.03 20.11
N THR A 192 -4.13 0.02 21.43
CA THR A 192 -3.16 0.84 22.18
C THR A 192 -2.12 0.02 22.94
N LEU A 193 -2.44 -1.21 23.35
CA LEU A 193 -1.57 -2.07 24.13
C LEU A 193 -0.61 -2.88 23.25
N HIS A 194 0.56 -3.23 23.76
CA HIS A 194 1.60 -3.91 22.98
C HIS A 194 1.22 -5.37 22.64
N ASN A 195 0.62 -6.10 23.55
CA ASN A 195 0.14 -7.47 23.36
C ASN A 195 -1.01 -7.58 22.36
N GLU A 196 -1.68 -6.47 22.01
CA GLU A 196 -2.78 -6.46 21.04
C GLU A 196 -2.34 -6.80 19.62
N ILE A 197 -1.03 -6.74 19.30
CA ILE A 197 -0.54 -7.22 17.99
C ILE A 197 -0.76 -8.73 17.91
N ASP A 198 -0.27 -9.51 18.86
CA ASP A 198 -0.41 -10.97 18.83
C ASP A 198 -1.88 -11.40 18.94
N GLU A 199 -2.67 -10.68 19.73
CA GLU A 199 -4.12 -10.89 19.80
C GLU A 199 -4.80 -10.61 18.45
N LEU A 200 -4.40 -9.54 17.76
CA LEU A 200 -4.93 -9.20 16.42
C LEU A 200 -4.56 -10.26 15.39
N LEU A 201 -3.31 -10.75 15.40
CA LEU A 201 -2.84 -11.80 14.50
C LEU A 201 -3.62 -13.12 14.65
N ALA A 202 -4.21 -13.34 15.84
CA ALA A 202 -5.03 -14.51 16.14
C ALA A 202 -6.53 -14.33 15.79
N CYS A 203 -6.96 -13.15 15.32
CA CYS A 203 -8.36 -12.84 15.02
C CYS A 203 -8.82 -13.32 13.62
N ASP A 204 -8.30 -14.41 13.08
CA ASP A 204 -8.53 -14.92 11.73
C ASP A 204 -10.02 -15.17 11.36
N ARG A 205 -10.91 -15.31 12.36
CA ARG A 205 -12.35 -15.46 12.14
C ARG A 205 -13.10 -14.14 11.96
N HIS A 206 -12.49 -13.01 12.37
CA HIS A 206 -13.18 -11.73 12.46
C HIS A 206 -12.50 -10.63 11.63
N VAL A 207 -11.21 -10.77 11.34
CA VAL A 207 -10.42 -9.86 10.53
C VAL A 207 -10.20 -10.49 9.16
N ASP A 208 -10.51 -9.75 8.11
CA ASP A 208 -10.49 -10.24 6.73
C ASP A 208 -9.14 -10.00 6.04
N LEU A 209 -8.40 -8.98 6.48
CA LEU A 209 -7.13 -8.57 5.88
C LEU A 209 -6.24 -7.88 6.91
N LEU A 210 -4.92 -8.10 6.83
CA LEU A 210 -3.91 -7.30 7.53
C LEU A 210 -3.06 -6.51 6.53
N ILE A 211 -2.73 -5.27 6.91
CA ILE A 211 -1.84 -4.39 6.14
C ILE A 211 -0.75 -3.87 7.08
N PRO A 212 0.41 -4.54 7.16
CA PRO A 212 1.54 -4.05 7.94
C PRO A 212 2.29 -2.94 7.18
N ARG A 213 2.75 -1.93 7.94
CA ARG A 213 3.61 -0.84 7.47
C ARG A 213 4.72 -0.60 8.49
N GLY A 214 5.91 -1.03 8.19
CA GLY A 214 7.06 -0.91 9.10
C GLY A 214 8.33 -1.42 8.45
N SER A 215 9.29 -1.83 9.27
CA SER A 215 10.52 -2.44 8.79
C SER A 215 10.28 -3.81 8.15
N ASN A 216 11.16 -4.22 7.24
CA ASN A 216 11.08 -5.52 6.55
C ASN A 216 10.94 -6.68 7.53
N GLN A 217 11.74 -6.70 8.59
CA GLN A 217 11.66 -7.73 9.64
C GLN A 217 10.29 -7.78 10.31
N PHE A 218 9.70 -6.62 10.56
CA PHE A 218 8.37 -6.53 11.15
C PHE A 218 7.27 -7.05 10.21
N VAL A 219 7.32 -6.68 8.93
CA VAL A 219 6.37 -7.18 7.93
C VAL A 219 6.50 -8.70 7.78
N GLN A 220 7.71 -9.24 7.70
CA GLN A 220 7.95 -10.68 7.68
C GLN A 220 7.43 -11.39 8.94
N TYR A 221 7.64 -10.79 10.12
CA TYR A 221 7.07 -11.32 11.35
C TYR A 221 5.54 -11.46 11.26
N ILE A 222 4.84 -10.42 10.82
CA ILE A 222 3.38 -10.45 10.64
C ILE A 222 2.98 -11.55 9.66
N MET A 223 3.62 -11.61 8.47
CA MET A 223 3.30 -12.60 7.45
C MET A 223 3.49 -14.05 7.94
N ASN A 224 4.48 -14.30 8.77
CA ASN A 224 4.80 -15.64 9.27
C ASN A 224 3.98 -16.06 10.51
N ASN A 225 3.30 -15.12 11.19
CA ASN A 225 2.64 -15.38 12.47
C ASN A 225 1.12 -15.21 12.44
N THR A 226 0.49 -15.17 11.27
CA THR A 226 -0.96 -15.08 11.14
C THR A 226 -1.52 -16.01 10.08
N LYS A 227 -2.82 -16.36 10.22
CA LYS A 227 -3.62 -17.01 9.18
C LYS A 227 -4.49 -16.02 8.41
N ILE A 228 -4.54 -14.76 8.85
CA ILE A 228 -5.26 -13.71 8.15
C ILE A 228 -4.46 -13.37 6.88
N PRO A 229 -5.10 -13.21 5.71
CA PRO A 229 -4.42 -12.71 4.52
C PRO A 229 -3.68 -11.42 4.81
N VAL A 230 -2.42 -11.31 4.38
CA VAL A 230 -1.59 -10.12 4.57
C VAL A 230 -1.34 -9.46 3.22
N MET A 231 -1.64 -8.18 3.13
CA MET A 231 -1.35 -7.34 1.97
C MET A 231 -0.16 -6.44 2.27
N GLY A 232 0.91 -6.60 1.52
CA GLY A 232 2.14 -5.83 1.70
C GLY A 232 3.31 -6.46 0.95
N HIS A 233 4.48 -5.92 1.19
CA HIS A 233 5.76 -6.45 0.75
C HIS A 233 6.77 -6.29 1.89
N ALA A 234 7.71 -7.20 1.99
CA ALA A 234 8.77 -7.11 2.99
C ALA A 234 9.95 -6.27 2.49
N ASP A 235 10.37 -6.48 1.24
CA ASP A 235 11.56 -5.86 0.66
C ASP A 235 11.21 -5.10 -0.62
N GLY A 236 11.95 -4.04 -0.92
CA GLY A 236 11.83 -3.22 -2.13
C GLY A 236 13.11 -3.28 -2.98
N VAL A 237 13.42 -4.44 -3.57
CA VAL A 237 14.57 -4.60 -4.48
C VAL A 237 14.14 -4.28 -5.91
N CYS A 238 14.24 -3.00 -6.27
CA CYS A 238 13.86 -2.51 -7.60
C CYS A 238 15.06 -2.43 -8.54
N HIS A 239 14.84 -2.69 -9.84
CA HIS A 239 15.89 -2.71 -10.85
C HIS A 239 15.67 -1.68 -11.95
N ILE A 240 16.76 -1.24 -12.53
CA ILE A 240 16.78 -0.57 -13.84
C ILE A 240 17.68 -1.37 -14.78
N TYR A 241 17.17 -1.71 -15.96
CA TYR A 241 17.98 -2.29 -17.04
C TYR A 241 18.31 -1.23 -18.07
N MET A 242 19.60 -0.94 -18.25
CA MET A 242 20.17 -0.07 -19.27
C MET A 242 20.50 -0.89 -20.51
N ASP A 243 19.63 -0.80 -21.52
CA ASP A 243 19.80 -1.47 -22.81
C ASP A 243 20.85 -0.74 -23.68
N LYS A 244 21.43 -1.46 -24.65
CA LYS A 244 22.39 -0.89 -25.59
C LYS A 244 21.83 0.25 -26.45
N ASP A 245 20.53 0.21 -26.72
CA ASP A 245 19.80 1.19 -27.53
C ASP A 245 19.18 2.33 -26.68
N ALA A 246 19.68 2.54 -25.44
CA ALA A 246 19.21 3.61 -24.58
C ALA A 246 19.85 4.97 -24.88
N ASP A 247 19.10 6.05 -24.66
CA ASP A 247 19.64 7.41 -24.62
C ASP A 247 20.42 7.62 -23.33
N VAL A 248 21.72 7.79 -23.42
CA VAL A 248 22.63 7.84 -22.27
C VAL A 248 22.32 9.02 -21.33
N GLU A 249 22.00 10.19 -21.85
CA GLU A 249 21.77 11.39 -21.03
C GLU A 249 20.45 11.28 -20.24
N LYS A 250 19.40 10.80 -20.90
CA LYS A 250 18.13 10.49 -20.23
C LYS A 250 18.33 9.41 -19.16
N ALA A 251 19.09 8.36 -19.50
CA ALA A 251 19.33 7.24 -18.60
C ALA A 251 20.05 7.68 -17.32
N LEU A 252 21.10 8.48 -17.43
CA LEU A 252 21.83 8.99 -16.25
C LEU A 252 20.90 9.79 -15.33
N SER A 253 20.07 10.68 -15.91
CA SER A 253 19.12 11.47 -15.13
C SER A 253 18.09 10.60 -14.40
N ILE A 254 17.56 9.57 -15.07
CA ILE A 254 16.58 8.63 -14.50
C ILE A 254 17.20 7.79 -13.37
N ILE A 255 18.39 7.26 -13.57
CA ILE A 255 19.10 6.43 -12.58
C ILE A 255 19.39 7.23 -11.31
N VAL A 256 19.89 8.48 -11.47
CA VAL A 256 20.14 9.36 -10.33
C VAL A 256 18.87 9.68 -9.57
N ASP A 257 17.80 10.08 -10.25
CA ASP A 257 16.52 10.35 -9.61
C ASP A 257 15.99 9.10 -8.88
N ALA A 258 16.00 7.95 -9.54
CA ALA A 258 15.51 6.69 -8.99
C ALA A 258 16.26 6.28 -7.71
N LYS A 259 17.54 6.64 -7.56
CA LYS A 259 18.33 6.33 -6.36
C LYS A 259 18.31 7.43 -5.30
N THR A 260 18.34 8.70 -5.69
CA THR A 260 18.67 9.80 -4.78
C THR A 260 17.48 10.62 -4.32
N GLN A 261 16.35 10.60 -5.04
CA GLN A 261 15.17 11.41 -4.71
C GLN A 261 14.63 11.08 -3.31
N TYR A 262 14.59 9.80 -2.92
CA TYR A 262 14.32 9.35 -1.56
C TYR A 262 14.76 7.89 -1.38
N THR A 263 15.92 7.67 -0.80
CA THR A 263 16.57 6.36 -0.66
C THR A 263 15.81 5.38 0.24
N ALA A 264 15.10 5.89 1.25
CA ALA A 264 14.37 5.06 2.22
C ALA A 264 12.97 4.61 1.72
N ALA A 265 12.69 4.74 0.42
CA ALA A 265 11.45 4.25 -0.17
C ALA A 265 11.69 2.94 -0.90
N CYS A 266 10.77 2.00 -0.72
CA CYS A 266 10.82 0.65 -1.31
C CYS A 266 10.82 0.62 -2.86
N ASN A 267 10.51 1.74 -3.52
CA ASN A 267 10.59 1.91 -4.97
C ASN A 267 11.85 2.66 -5.43
N ALA A 268 12.80 2.94 -4.52
CA ALA A 268 14.13 3.40 -4.93
C ALA A 268 14.86 2.25 -5.66
N VAL A 269 15.66 2.58 -6.68
CA VAL A 269 16.45 1.56 -7.39
C VAL A 269 17.55 1.02 -6.49
N GLU A 270 17.70 -0.31 -6.44
CA GLU A 270 18.74 -0.98 -5.69
C GLU A 270 19.77 -1.64 -6.61
N THR A 271 19.36 -2.09 -7.79
CA THR A 271 20.22 -2.75 -8.76
C THR A 271 20.09 -2.14 -10.16
N LEU A 272 21.23 -1.85 -10.78
CA LEU A 272 21.36 -1.44 -12.17
C LEU A 272 21.97 -2.57 -12.99
N LEU A 273 21.23 -3.05 -13.98
CA LEU A 273 21.71 -4.00 -14.98
C LEU A 273 22.14 -3.22 -16.22
N VAL A 274 23.33 -3.47 -16.74
CA VAL A 274 23.87 -2.75 -17.90
C VAL A 274 24.21 -3.74 -19.02
N HIS A 275 23.76 -3.44 -20.22
CA HIS A 275 24.11 -4.24 -21.40
C HIS A 275 25.62 -4.21 -21.62
N LYS A 276 26.25 -5.39 -21.75
CA LYS A 276 27.71 -5.53 -21.86
C LYS A 276 28.34 -4.73 -23.00
N ASP A 277 27.63 -4.58 -24.13
CA ASP A 277 28.17 -3.91 -25.34
C ASP A 277 28.39 -2.39 -25.11
N ILE A 278 27.73 -1.79 -24.14
CA ILE A 278 27.90 -0.36 -23.80
C ILE A 278 28.67 -0.14 -22.51
N ALA A 279 29.03 -1.21 -21.78
CA ALA A 279 29.61 -1.12 -20.44
C ALA A 279 30.87 -0.24 -20.38
N GLU A 280 31.85 -0.45 -21.29
CA GLU A 280 33.09 0.31 -21.31
C GLU A 280 32.91 1.80 -21.53
N SER A 281 31.89 2.21 -22.28
CA SER A 281 31.60 3.62 -22.58
C SER A 281 30.65 4.27 -21.58
N PHE A 282 29.75 3.50 -20.96
CA PHE A 282 28.69 3.99 -20.07
C PHE A 282 29.15 4.02 -18.60
N LEU A 283 29.75 2.94 -18.09
CA LEU A 283 30.09 2.82 -16.67
C LEU A 283 31.01 3.95 -16.15
N PRO A 284 32.02 4.46 -16.89
CA PRO A 284 32.80 5.61 -16.42
C PRO A 284 31.97 6.89 -16.27
N LYS A 285 31.00 7.13 -17.17
CA LYS A 285 30.09 8.27 -17.08
C LYS A 285 29.16 8.13 -15.89
N LEU A 286 28.60 6.94 -15.70
CA LEU A 286 27.77 6.62 -14.55
C LEU A 286 28.52 6.84 -13.24
N ALA A 287 29.74 6.32 -13.12
CA ALA A 287 30.58 6.48 -11.92
C ALA A 287 30.80 7.94 -11.55
N ALA A 288 31.07 8.81 -12.53
CA ALA A 288 31.26 10.24 -12.30
C ALA A 288 29.97 10.88 -11.72
N VAL A 289 28.81 10.60 -12.31
CA VAL A 289 27.54 11.16 -11.87
C VAL A 289 27.10 10.59 -10.51
N LEU A 290 27.33 9.31 -10.24
CA LEU A 290 27.06 8.70 -8.92
C LEU A 290 27.95 9.33 -7.83
N GLN A 291 29.21 9.58 -8.11
CA GLN A 291 30.15 10.23 -7.19
C GLN A 291 29.70 11.65 -6.85
N GLU A 292 29.28 12.46 -7.84
CA GLU A 292 28.72 13.79 -7.63
C GLU A 292 27.51 13.78 -6.71
N ASN A 293 26.69 12.73 -6.79
CA ASN A 293 25.50 12.54 -5.98
C ASN A 293 25.74 11.74 -4.69
N LYS A 294 27.00 11.44 -4.35
CA LYS A 294 27.42 10.70 -3.14
C LYS A 294 26.86 9.30 -3.06
N VAL A 295 26.56 8.67 -4.19
CA VAL A 295 26.13 7.28 -4.27
C VAL A 295 27.36 6.39 -4.37
N SER A 296 27.53 5.51 -3.41
CA SER A 296 28.51 4.41 -3.49
C SER A 296 27.93 3.26 -4.31
N TYR A 297 28.79 2.41 -4.85
CA TYR A 297 28.35 1.27 -5.64
C TYR A 297 29.23 0.06 -5.45
N ARG A 298 28.63 -1.12 -5.64
CA ARG A 298 29.26 -2.45 -5.67
C ARG A 298 28.88 -3.11 -6.97
N ALA A 299 29.65 -4.06 -7.44
CA ALA A 299 29.39 -4.59 -8.77
C ALA A 299 29.70 -6.08 -8.92
N SER A 300 29.09 -6.73 -9.93
CA SER A 300 29.53 -8.03 -10.42
C SER A 300 31.00 -7.97 -10.86
N LYS A 301 31.67 -9.12 -10.88
CA LYS A 301 33.10 -9.19 -11.17
C LYS A 301 33.51 -8.46 -12.44
N GLU A 302 32.74 -8.58 -13.52
CA GLU A 302 33.03 -7.94 -14.80
C GLU A 302 32.83 -6.41 -14.72
N ALA A 303 31.76 -5.97 -14.08
CA ALA A 303 31.50 -4.53 -13.90
C ALA A 303 32.52 -3.90 -12.94
N ALA A 304 32.90 -4.60 -11.87
CA ALA A 304 33.90 -4.16 -10.91
C ALA A 304 35.27 -3.97 -11.55
N ALA A 305 35.62 -4.80 -12.53
CA ALA A 305 36.88 -4.67 -13.27
C ALA A 305 36.97 -3.34 -14.06
N ILE A 306 35.83 -2.83 -14.57
CA ILE A 306 35.77 -1.56 -15.28
C ILE A 306 35.72 -0.38 -14.28
N LEU A 307 34.96 -0.54 -13.18
CA LEU A 307 34.71 0.51 -12.21
C LEU A 307 35.78 0.66 -11.12
N GLY A 308 36.59 -0.36 -10.90
CA GLY A 308 37.61 -0.38 -9.83
C GLY A 308 36.98 -0.39 -8.43
N CYS A 309 35.81 -1.04 -8.25
CA CYS A 309 35.07 -1.07 -7.00
C CYS A 309 35.01 -2.45 -6.34
N GLU A 310 34.31 -2.56 -5.20
CA GLU A 310 34.07 -3.80 -4.47
C GLU A 310 33.28 -4.80 -5.33
N VAL A 311 33.73 -6.05 -5.35
CA VAL A 311 33.03 -7.15 -6.03
C VAL A 311 31.94 -7.69 -5.11
N MET A 312 30.74 -7.90 -5.66
CA MET A 312 29.61 -8.50 -4.97
C MET A 312 29.58 -10.01 -5.16
N GLU A 313 29.10 -10.72 -4.13
CA GLU A 313 28.65 -12.09 -4.27
C GLU A 313 27.26 -12.14 -4.93
N GLU A 314 26.91 -13.28 -5.55
CA GLU A 314 25.63 -13.41 -6.30
C GLU A 314 24.40 -13.17 -5.40
N GLU A 315 24.39 -13.70 -4.18
CA GLU A 315 23.30 -13.57 -3.24
C GLU A 315 23.08 -12.12 -2.73
N ASP A 316 24.09 -11.26 -2.85
CA ASP A 316 23.98 -9.86 -2.42
C ASP A 316 23.02 -9.05 -3.30
N PHE A 317 22.67 -9.53 -4.49
CA PHE A 317 21.69 -8.86 -5.36
C PHE A 317 20.24 -8.91 -4.82
N HIS A 318 19.96 -9.69 -3.78
CA HIS A 318 18.68 -9.63 -3.03
C HIS A 318 18.62 -8.48 -2.01
N THR A 319 19.66 -7.64 -1.93
CA THR A 319 19.77 -6.63 -0.85
C THR A 319 18.99 -5.36 -1.17
N GLU A 320 18.09 -4.96 -0.28
CA GLU A 320 17.52 -3.62 -0.20
C GLU A 320 18.40 -2.76 0.73
N TYR A 321 19.13 -1.79 0.18
CA TYR A 321 20.08 -0.97 0.96
C TYR A 321 19.37 0.13 1.77
N LEU A 322 18.30 0.72 1.24
CA LEU A 322 17.63 1.90 1.80
C LEU A 322 18.60 3.09 2.03
N ASP A 323 19.68 3.12 1.27
CA ASP A 323 20.79 4.08 1.40
C ASP A 323 21.33 4.46 0.01
N LEU A 324 22.27 5.41 -0.05
CA LEU A 324 22.97 5.84 -1.27
C LEU A 324 23.99 4.78 -1.71
N ILE A 325 23.52 3.56 -1.91
CA ILE A 325 24.30 2.41 -2.39
C ILE A 325 23.56 1.80 -3.58
N LEU A 326 24.28 1.43 -4.66
CA LEU A 326 23.74 0.86 -5.87
C LEU A 326 24.52 -0.40 -6.27
N SER A 327 23.83 -1.49 -6.52
CA SER A 327 24.41 -2.71 -7.13
C SER A 327 24.47 -2.56 -8.64
N ILE A 328 25.55 -3.02 -9.28
CA ILE A 328 25.73 -2.94 -10.74
C ILE A 328 26.12 -4.31 -11.30
N ARG A 329 25.41 -4.79 -12.31
CA ARG A 329 25.71 -6.04 -13.00
C ARG A 329 25.71 -5.85 -14.51
N LEU A 330 26.61 -6.54 -15.22
CA LEU A 330 26.57 -6.65 -16.68
C LEU A 330 25.69 -7.81 -17.10
N VAL A 331 24.92 -7.60 -18.14
CA VAL A 331 24.06 -8.61 -18.77
C VAL A 331 24.25 -8.61 -20.28
N SER A 332 24.02 -9.77 -20.92
CA SER A 332 24.20 -9.96 -22.35
C SER A 332 23.06 -9.40 -23.20
N GLY A 333 21.91 -9.10 -22.59
CA GLY A 333 20.72 -8.58 -23.24
C GLY A 333 19.49 -8.60 -22.33
N VAL A 334 18.36 -8.27 -22.94
CA VAL A 334 17.06 -8.11 -22.23
C VAL A 334 16.60 -9.41 -21.55
N GLU A 335 16.86 -10.57 -22.15
CA GLU A 335 16.45 -11.87 -21.59
C GLU A 335 17.17 -12.15 -20.27
N GLU A 336 18.51 -11.99 -20.22
CA GLU A 336 19.28 -12.16 -19.00
C GLU A 336 18.88 -11.10 -17.93
N ALA A 337 18.58 -9.88 -18.35
CA ALA A 337 18.07 -8.86 -17.43
C ALA A 337 16.72 -9.25 -16.81
N ILE A 338 15.80 -9.78 -17.60
CA ILE A 338 14.50 -10.27 -17.13
C ILE A 338 14.66 -11.44 -16.15
N ASP A 339 15.52 -12.42 -16.49
CA ASP A 339 15.78 -13.56 -15.62
C ASP A 339 16.36 -13.11 -14.27
N HIS A 340 17.30 -12.15 -14.30
CA HIS A 340 17.86 -11.58 -13.08
C HIS A 340 16.79 -10.86 -12.24
N ILE A 341 15.98 -10.00 -12.86
CA ILE A 341 14.94 -9.25 -12.17
C ILE A 341 13.89 -10.18 -11.55
N ASN A 342 13.43 -11.17 -12.30
CA ASN A 342 12.42 -12.11 -11.81
C ASN A 342 12.95 -13.02 -10.70
N TYR A 343 14.27 -13.25 -10.60
CA TYR A 343 14.90 -14.06 -9.56
C TYR A 343 15.29 -13.25 -8.33
N PHE A 344 15.99 -12.12 -8.51
CA PHE A 344 16.52 -11.32 -7.40
C PHE A 344 15.58 -10.22 -6.92
N GLY A 345 14.65 -9.77 -7.76
CA GLY A 345 13.73 -8.68 -7.47
C GLY A 345 12.66 -9.05 -6.46
N SER A 346 12.11 -8.03 -5.84
CA SER A 346 10.98 -8.14 -4.91
C SER A 346 9.62 -8.09 -5.60
N HIS A 347 9.56 -8.10 -6.91
CA HIS A 347 8.36 -7.91 -7.73
C HIS A 347 7.64 -6.57 -7.48
N HIS A 348 8.40 -5.54 -7.06
CA HIS A 348 7.85 -4.24 -6.75
C HIS A 348 7.75 -3.37 -8.01
N THR A 349 8.86 -2.79 -8.46
CA THR A 349 8.87 -1.86 -9.61
C THR A 349 10.20 -1.94 -10.33
N ASP A 350 10.18 -2.26 -11.60
CA ASP A 350 11.37 -2.39 -12.42
C ASP A 350 11.23 -1.62 -13.73
N CYS A 351 12.35 -1.12 -14.26
CA CYS A 351 12.35 -0.23 -15.41
C CYS A 351 13.38 -0.68 -16.46
N ILE A 352 13.03 -0.54 -17.73
CA ILE A 352 13.97 -0.60 -18.84
C ILE A 352 14.23 0.81 -19.39
N LEU A 353 15.49 1.08 -19.71
CA LEU A 353 15.93 2.26 -20.45
C LEU A 353 16.34 1.84 -21.85
N THR A 354 15.52 2.16 -22.85
CA THR A 354 15.75 1.81 -24.26
C THR A 354 14.89 2.65 -25.19
N GLU A 355 15.41 2.97 -26.36
CA GLU A 355 14.65 3.55 -27.46
C GLU A 355 14.19 2.46 -28.47
N ASN A 356 14.55 1.19 -28.23
CA ASN A 356 14.14 0.06 -29.06
C ASN A 356 12.77 -0.47 -28.58
N ALA A 357 11.74 -0.27 -29.41
CA ALA A 357 10.37 -0.63 -29.09
C ALA A 357 10.15 -2.15 -28.93
N ASP A 358 10.85 -2.98 -29.69
CA ASP A 358 10.71 -4.44 -29.62
C ASP A 358 11.32 -4.97 -28.30
N THR A 359 12.51 -4.47 -27.94
CA THR A 359 13.17 -4.80 -26.66
C THR A 359 12.32 -4.33 -25.49
N ALA A 360 11.79 -3.11 -25.55
CA ALA A 360 10.87 -2.59 -24.52
C ALA A 360 9.64 -3.47 -24.36
N LYS A 361 9.01 -3.89 -25.47
CA LYS A 361 7.82 -4.74 -25.42
C LYS A 361 8.10 -6.08 -24.74
N ILE A 362 9.22 -6.74 -25.04
CA ILE A 362 9.60 -8.00 -24.42
C ILE A 362 9.75 -7.80 -22.90
N PHE A 363 10.48 -6.76 -22.47
CA PHE A 363 10.68 -6.44 -21.06
C PHE A 363 9.35 -6.19 -20.35
N MET A 364 8.49 -5.32 -20.92
CA MET A 364 7.20 -4.94 -20.33
C MET A 364 6.24 -6.13 -20.15
N GLU A 365 6.33 -7.15 -21.01
CA GLU A 365 5.48 -8.34 -20.93
C GLU A 365 6.05 -9.46 -20.03
N MET A 366 7.38 -9.59 -19.93
CA MET A 366 8.02 -10.72 -19.27
C MET A 366 8.51 -10.45 -17.85
N VAL A 367 8.70 -9.19 -17.46
CA VAL A 367 9.06 -8.84 -16.07
C VAL A 367 7.83 -8.97 -15.18
N ASP A 368 7.95 -9.81 -14.14
CA ASP A 368 6.84 -10.15 -13.25
C ASP A 368 6.81 -9.23 -12.01
N SER A 369 6.68 -7.94 -12.23
CA SER A 369 6.60 -6.92 -11.16
C SER A 369 5.26 -6.21 -11.14
N ALA A 370 4.92 -5.60 -9.99
CA ALA A 370 3.69 -4.83 -9.83
C ALA A 370 3.69 -3.56 -10.70
N GLY A 371 4.87 -2.95 -10.88
CA GLY A 371 5.10 -1.85 -11.81
C GLY A 371 6.22 -2.22 -12.78
N VAL A 372 5.96 -2.14 -14.09
CA VAL A 372 6.97 -2.33 -15.13
C VAL A 372 7.00 -1.09 -15.99
N TYR A 373 8.16 -0.45 -16.09
CA TYR A 373 8.30 0.89 -16.65
C TYR A 373 9.25 0.92 -17.84
N GLN A 374 9.08 1.92 -18.68
CA GLN A 374 10.01 2.27 -19.74
C GLN A 374 10.38 3.74 -19.64
N ASN A 375 11.68 4.04 -19.67
CA ASN A 375 12.25 5.40 -19.75
C ASN A 375 11.73 6.37 -18.69
N CYS A 376 11.50 5.90 -17.45
CA CYS A 376 11.14 6.75 -16.31
C CYS A 376 11.64 6.17 -14.99
N SER A 377 11.68 7.02 -13.96
CA SER A 377 12.14 6.65 -12.63
C SER A 377 11.20 5.64 -11.95
N THR A 378 11.76 4.64 -11.27
CA THR A 378 11.00 3.70 -10.43
C THR A 378 10.25 4.42 -9.31
N ARG A 379 10.67 5.62 -8.94
CA ARG A 379 10.05 6.48 -7.94
C ARG A 379 8.63 6.94 -8.29
N PHE A 380 8.16 6.74 -9.52
CA PHE A 380 6.77 6.99 -9.89
C PHE A 380 5.77 6.01 -9.26
N ALA A 381 6.19 4.85 -8.74
CA ALA A 381 5.32 3.86 -8.09
C ALA A 381 4.75 4.37 -6.76
N ASP A 382 3.76 5.23 -6.83
CA ASP A 382 3.17 5.96 -5.70
C ASP A 382 1.74 6.37 -6.04
N GLY A 383 0.81 6.17 -5.10
CA GLY A 383 -0.61 6.44 -5.34
C GLY A 383 -0.92 7.88 -5.75
N PHE A 384 -0.24 8.87 -5.17
CA PHE A 384 -0.43 10.26 -5.55
C PHE A 384 0.12 10.55 -6.96
N ARG A 385 1.29 9.97 -7.30
CA ARG A 385 1.89 10.15 -8.64
C ARG A 385 1.10 9.44 -9.72
N TYR A 386 0.42 8.34 -9.39
CA TYR A 386 -0.51 7.66 -10.30
C TYR A 386 -1.87 8.37 -10.41
N GLY A 387 -2.13 9.38 -9.57
CA GLY A 387 -3.44 10.04 -9.52
C GLY A 387 -4.52 9.24 -8.78
N PHE A 388 -4.14 8.21 -8.03
CA PHE A 388 -5.07 7.39 -7.23
C PHE A 388 -5.38 8.00 -5.86
N GLY A 389 -4.65 9.07 -5.46
CA GLY A 389 -4.74 9.69 -4.15
C GLY A 389 -3.93 8.94 -3.10
N ALA A 390 -4.39 9.01 -1.85
CA ALA A 390 -3.74 8.35 -0.72
C ALA A 390 -3.72 6.83 -0.89
N GLU A 391 -2.67 6.20 -0.39
CA GLU A 391 -2.52 4.74 -0.37
C GLU A 391 -2.29 4.21 1.04
N VAL A 392 -2.74 3.01 1.32
CA VAL A 392 -2.47 2.31 2.59
C VAL A 392 -1.13 1.57 2.57
N GLY A 393 -0.56 1.35 1.41
CA GLY A 393 0.72 0.65 1.20
C GLY A 393 0.90 0.22 -0.23
N ILE A 394 1.95 -0.56 -0.49
CA ILE A 394 2.21 -1.19 -1.77
C ILE A 394 2.18 -2.71 -1.57
N SER A 395 1.58 -3.43 -2.50
CA SER A 395 1.54 -4.89 -2.49
C SER A 395 2.22 -5.44 -3.72
N THR A 396 3.11 -6.42 -3.52
CA THR A 396 3.75 -7.16 -4.61
C THR A 396 3.07 -8.51 -4.89
N SER A 397 2.05 -8.87 -4.08
CA SER A 397 1.27 -10.09 -4.25
C SER A 397 0.56 -10.12 -5.61
N LYS A 398 0.39 -11.32 -6.18
CA LYS A 398 -0.44 -11.55 -7.38
C LYS A 398 -1.92 -11.65 -7.08
N LEU A 399 -2.29 -11.85 -5.82
CA LEU A 399 -3.67 -11.69 -5.38
C LEU A 399 -4.00 -10.21 -5.25
N HIS A 400 -5.26 -9.86 -5.49
CA HIS A 400 -5.71 -8.47 -5.36
C HIS A 400 -5.51 -7.94 -3.92
N ALA A 401 -4.98 -6.72 -3.70
CA ALA A 401 -4.53 -5.77 -4.72
C ALA A 401 -3.03 -5.91 -4.99
N ARG A 402 -2.54 -5.39 -6.13
CA ARG A 402 -1.13 -5.36 -6.53
C ARG A 402 -0.72 -3.93 -6.88
N GLY A 403 0.52 -3.53 -6.55
CA GLY A 403 1.02 -2.16 -6.71
C GLY A 403 0.56 -1.23 -5.58
N PRO A 404 0.53 0.11 -5.79
CA PRO A 404 0.02 1.07 -4.83
C PRO A 404 -1.45 0.80 -4.46
N VAL A 405 -1.71 0.52 -3.19
CA VAL A 405 -3.04 0.15 -2.68
C VAL A 405 -3.80 1.39 -2.24
N GLY A 406 -4.45 2.02 -3.18
CA GLY A 406 -5.39 3.12 -2.95
C GLY A 406 -6.83 2.61 -2.74
N LEU A 407 -7.80 3.49 -3.03
CA LEU A 407 -9.22 3.25 -2.77
C LEU A 407 -9.76 1.97 -3.47
N GLU A 408 -9.35 1.70 -4.71
CA GLU A 408 -9.79 0.51 -5.45
C GLU A 408 -9.19 -0.79 -4.92
N GLY A 409 -7.99 -0.73 -4.32
CA GLY A 409 -7.36 -1.87 -3.66
C GLY A 409 -8.02 -2.27 -2.34
N MET A 410 -8.89 -1.41 -1.80
CA MET A 410 -9.61 -1.64 -0.54
C MET A 410 -10.98 -2.28 -0.74
N VAL A 411 -11.33 -2.70 -1.96
CA VAL A 411 -12.58 -3.36 -2.28
C VAL A 411 -12.35 -4.70 -2.94
N THR A 412 -13.34 -5.56 -2.84
CA THR A 412 -13.45 -6.83 -3.56
C THR A 412 -14.80 -6.86 -4.30
N TYR A 413 -15.25 -8.01 -4.73
CA TYR A 413 -16.56 -8.14 -5.38
C TYR A 413 -17.36 -9.31 -4.81
N LYS A 414 -18.66 -9.25 -5.01
CA LYS A 414 -19.58 -10.37 -4.79
C LYS A 414 -20.50 -10.56 -5.98
N TYR A 415 -21.00 -11.77 -6.12
CA TYR A 415 -22.03 -12.06 -7.11
C TYR A 415 -23.43 -11.86 -6.51
N LYS A 416 -24.29 -11.21 -7.28
CA LYS A 416 -25.73 -11.08 -6.99
C LYS A 416 -26.47 -11.79 -8.12
N LEU A 417 -27.22 -12.83 -7.77
CA LEU A 417 -28.02 -13.59 -8.73
C LEU A 417 -29.49 -13.37 -8.43
N TYR A 418 -30.23 -12.89 -9.41
CA TYR A 418 -31.66 -12.70 -9.34
C TYR A 418 -32.36 -13.72 -10.21
N GLY A 419 -33.34 -14.42 -9.66
CA GLY A 419 -34.09 -15.48 -10.33
C GLY A 419 -35.56 -15.50 -9.95
N GLU A 420 -36.36 -16.22 -10.69
CA GLU A 420 -37.82 -16.37 -10.56
C GLU A 420 -38.19 -17.83 -10.27
N GLY A 421 -37.55 -18.43 -9.25
CA GLY A 421 -37.79 -19.82 -8.87
C GLY A 421 -36.98 -20.85 -9.68
N HIS A 422 -35.86 -20.43 -10.30
CA HIS A 422 -34.96 -21.32 -11.02
C HIS A 422 -34.27 -22.31 -10.07
N ILE A 423 -34.20 -23.58 -10.46
CA ILE A 423 -33.51 -24.62 -9.71
C ILE A 423 -32.47 -25.32 -10.59
N VAL A 424 -31.33 -25.65 -10.01
CA VAL A 424 -30.20 -26.27 -10.74
C VAL A 424 -30.60 -27.60 -11.37
N ASN A 425 -31.49 -28.37 -10.73
CA ASN A 425 -31.92 -29.66 -11.22
C ASN A 425 -32.59 -29.62 -12.60
N ASP A 426 -33.33 -28.55 -12.93
CA ASP A 426 -33.96 -28.41 -14.25
C ASP A 426 -32.91 -28.27 -15.38
N TYR A 427 -31.78 -27.66 -15.09
CA TYR A 427 -30.64 -27.57 -16.01
C TYR A 427 -29.82 -28.85 -16.06
N ALA A 428 -29.60 -29.48 -14.89
CA ALA A 428 -28.84 -30.74 -14.79
C ALA A 428 -29.54 -31.90 -15.48
N THR A 429 -30.86 -31.91 -15.50
CA THR A 429 -31.68 -32.94 -16.18
C THR A 429 -32.05 -32.62 -17.61
N GLY A 430 -31.61 -31.49 -18.15
CA GLY A 430 -31.93 -31.06 -19.50
C GLY A 430 -33.37 -30.54 -19.70
N LYS A 431 -34.13 -30.34 -18.63
CA LYS A 431 -35.48 -29.76 -18.69
C LYS A 431 -35.45 -28.30 -19.07
N ARG A 432 -34.36 -27.58 -18.69
CA ARG A 432 -34.03 -26.23 -19.12
C ARG A 432 -32.60 -26.17 -19.65
N ASN A 433 -32.29 -25.15 -20.48
CA ASN A 433 -30.94 -24.84 -20.95
C ASN A 433 -30.56 -23.44 -20.56
N PHE A 434 -29.25 -23.19 -20.41
CA PHE A 434 -28.75 -21.83 -20.23
C PHE A 434 -28.78 -21.07 -21.56
N HIS A 435 -29.18 -19.80 -21.49
CA HIS A 435 -29.19 -18.86 -22.64
C HIS A 435 -28.31 -17.64 -22.30
N PHE A 436 -26.99 -17.85 -22.26
CA PHE A 436 -26.04 -16.84 -21.84
C PHE A 436 -26.02 -15.63 -22.76
N LYS A 437 -26.24 -14.44 -22.19
CA LYS A 437 -26.15 -13.17 -22.89
C LYS A 437 -25.49 -12.13 -21.98
N ASN A 438 -24.47 -11.42 -22.48
CA ASN A 438 -23.92 -10.25 -21.76
C ASN A 438 -24.90 -9.09 -21.93
N LEU A 439 -25.12 -8.35 -20.83
CA LEU A 439 -26.06 -7.21 -20.75
C LEU A 439 -25.29 -5.88 -20.74
#